data_8d7dc1b9daba380cbd963cdbf8db0de7
#
_entry.id   8d7dc1b9daba380cbd963cdbf8db0de7
#
_cell.length_a   1.000
_cell.length_b   1.000
_cell.length_c   1.000
_cell.angle_alpha   90.00
_cell.angle_beta   90.00
_cell.angle_gamma   90.00
#
_symmetry.space_group_name_H-M   'P 1'
#
loop_
_entity.id
_entity.type
_entity.pdbx_description
1 polymer ?
#
loop_
_entity_poly.entity_id
_entity_poly.type
_entity_poly.pdbx_seq_one_letter_code
_entity_poly.pdbx_strand_id
1 'polypeptide(L)'
;MKIKQALFTAGYSSFYFDDQQAIKNGAGHDGFFYTGEPVTQGFNAVRQAGECVSVQLILENGAVAVGDCATVQYSGAGGRDPLFLAEHFIPFLNDHIKPLLVGRDVDAFLPNARFFDKLRIDGNLLHTAVRYGLSQALLDATALATGRLKTEVVCDEWQLPRVAESIPLFGQSGDDRYIAVDKMILKGIDVLPHALINNVEEKLGFKGEKLREYVRWLSDRILSKRTSARYHPTLHIDVYGTIGLIFDMDPLRCAQYIASLETEAQGLPLYIEGPVDAGNKPDQIRLLTAITKELTRLGSGVKIVADEWCNTYQDIVDFTDAASCHMVQIKTPDLGSIHNIVDAVLYCNSHSMEAYQGGTCNETDVSARTCVHVALAARPMRMLVKPGMGFDEGFDIVFNEMNRTIALLQAKD
;
A
#
# COMPACT_ATOMS: atom_id res chain seq x y z
N MET A 1 -14.57 26.58 -10.09
CA MET A 1 -15.77 25.72 -10.27
C MET A 1 -16.16 25.14 -8.92
N LYS A 2 -17.48 25.04 -8.64
CA LYS A 2 -17.93 24.60 -7.31
C LYS A 2 -18.61 23.25 -7.34
N ILE A 3 -18.56 22.56 -6.17
CA ILE A 3 -19.33 21.35 -5.92
C ILE A 3 -20.78 21.74 -5.73
N LYS A 4 -21.66 21.24 -6.61
CA LYS A 4 -23.11 21.45 -6.55
C LYS A 4 -23.78 20.49 -5.56
N GLN A 5 -23.33 19.24 -5.52
CA GLN A 5 -23.88 18.19 -4.66
C GLN A 5 -22.82 17.16 -4.31
N ALA A 6 -22.94 16.58 -3.12
CA ALA A 6 -22.13 15.44 -2.68
C ALA A 6 -23.07 14.27 -2.31
N LEU A 7 -22.71 13.07 -2.78
CA LEU A 7 -23.41 11.82 -2.51
C LEU A 7 -22.43 10.82 -1.91
N PHE A 8 -22.91 9.96 -1.03
CA PHE A 8 -22.16 8.89 -0.39
C PHE A 8 -22.91 7.58 -0.53
N THR A 9 -22.29 6.59 -1.14
CA THR A 9 -22.93 5.29 -1.40
C THR A 9 -22.08 4.16 -0.86
N ALA A 10 -22.75 3.16 -0.25
CA ALA A 10 -22.08 1.96 0.21
C ALA A 10 -21.59 1.11 -0.97
N GLY A 11 -20.42 0.49 -0.80
CA GLY A 11 -19.83 -0.43 -1.73
C GLY A 11 -19.00 -1.49 -1.00
N TYR A 12 -18.47 -2.41 -1.75
CA TYR A 12 -17.50 -3.39 -1.25
C TYR A 12 -16.09 -3.01 -1.68
N SER A 13 -15.13 -3.21 -0.76
CA SER A 13 -13.72 -3.25 -1.13
C SER A 13 -13.38 -4.59 -1.81
N SER A 14 -12.19 -4.69 -2.38
CA SER A 14 -11.82 -5.88 -3.16
C SER A 14 -11.33 -7.07 -2.33
N PHE A 15 -11.41 -6.98 -1.01
CA PHE A 15 -11.05 -8.05 -0.10
C PHE A 15 -11.96 -8.05 1.15
N TYR A 16 -11.45 -8.50 2.28
CA TYR A 16 -12.20 -8.71 3.52
C TYR A 16 -11.56 -7.94 4.67
N PHE A 17 -12.34 -7.68 5.72
CA PHE A 17 -11.82 -7.27 7.00
C PHE A 17 -11.57 -8.51 7.85
N ASP A 18 -10.37 -8.61 8.41
CA ASP A 18 -9.95 -9.70 9.26
C ASP A 18 -9.62 -9.19 10.67
N ASP A 19 -10.21 -9.81 11.68
CA ASP A 19 -9.84 -9.56 13.08
C ASP A 19 -8.47 -10.18 13.37
N GLN A 20 -7.41 -9.38 13.19
CA GLN A 20 -6.05 -9.84 13.37
C GLN A 20 -5.81 -10.41 14.77
N GLN A 21 -6.45 -9.82 15.80
CA GLN A 21 -6.26 -10.28 17.17
C GLN A 21 -6.89 -11.66 17.40
N ALA A 22 -8.06 -11.92 16.84
CA ALA A 22 -8.69 -13.25 16.90
C ALA A 22 -7.84 -14.29 16.16
N ILE A 23 -7.27 -13.93 14.99
CA ILE A 23 -6.37 -14.80 14.22
C ILE A 23 -5.10 -15.12 15.04
N LYS A 24 -4.46 -14.12 15.64
CA LYS A 24 -3.28 -14.30 16.49
C LYS A 24 -3.59 -15.14 17.75
N ASN A 25 -4.83 -15.10 18.24
CA ASN A 25 -5.30 -15.91 19.35
C ASN A 25 -5.63 -17.37 18.96
N GLY A 26 -5.46 -17.75 17.70
CA GLY A 26 -5.61 -19.11 17.22
C GLY A 26 -6.98 -19.44 16.61
N ALA A 27 -7.67 -18.47 16.01
CA ALA A 27 -8.87 -18.75 15.23
C ALA A 27 -8.58 -19.80 14.15
N GLY A 28 -9.42 -20.85 14.09
CA GLY A 28 -9.30 -21.93 13.12
C GLY A 28 -9.84 -21.54 11.74
N HIS A 29 -9.69 -22.45 10.78
CA HIS A 29 -10.21 -22.29 9.42
C HIS A 29 -11.30 -23.32 9.10
N ASP A 30 -12.29 -22.89 8.33
CA ASP A 30 -13.25 -23.73 7.62
C ASP A 30 -13.35 -23.23 6.17
N GLY A 31 -12.51 -23.74 5.31
CA GLY A 31 -12.31 -23.22 3.97
C GLY A 31 -11.81 -21.76 4.00
N PHE A 32 -12.57 -20.86 3.40
CA PHE A 32 -12.23 -19.43 3.39
C PHE A 32 -12.71 -18.67 4.63
N PHE A 33 -13.56 -19.28 5.46
CA PHE A 33 -14.03 -18.71 6.72
C PHE A 33 -13.02 -18.97 7.85
N TYR A 34 -12.98 -18.04 8.81
CA TYR A 34 -12.38 -18.32 10.12
C TYR A 34 -13.46 -18.85 11.06
N THR A 35 -13.07 -19.76 11.95
CA THR A 35 -13.92 -20.23 13.05
C THR A 35 -13.53 -19.54 14.35
N GLY A 36 -14.51 -19.40 15.27
CA GLY A 36 -14.32 -18.71 16.55
C GLY A 36 -15.02 -17.34 16.56
N GLU A 37 -14.96 -16.70 17.73
CA GLU A 37 -15.58 -15.40 17.97
C GLU A 37 -14.59 -14.26 17.68
N PRO A 38 -15.06 -13.14 17.11
CA PRO A 38 -14.23 -11.94 16.99
C PRO A 38 -13.93 -11.36 18.37
N VAL A 39 -12.77 -10.71 18.51
CA VAL A 39 -12.33 -10.08 19.77
C VAL A 39 -12.11 -8.57 19.63
N THR A 40 -11.90 -8.07 18.41
CA THR A 40 -11.76 -6.65 18.15
C THR A 40 -13.12 -5.99 18.04
N GLN A 41 -13.31 -4.87 18.72
CA GLN A 41 -14.57 -4.13 18.72
C GLN A 41 -15.02 -3.75 17.30
N GLY A 42 -16.29 -3.97 17.01
CA GLY A 42 -16.94 -3.67 15.71
C GLY A 42 -16.99 -4.84 14.74
N PHE A 43 -16.20 -5.90 14.95
CA PHE A 43 -16.28 -7.11 14.13
C PHE A 43 -17.46 -7.99 14.54
N ASN A 44 -18.20 -8.49 13.55
CA ASN A 44 -19.27 -9.46 13.72
C ASN A 44 -18.85 -10.91 13.44
N ALA A 45 -17.71 -11.08 12.78
CA ALA A 45 -17.07 -12.35 12.52
C ALA A 45 -15.55 -12.11 12.40
N VAL A 46 -14.74 -13.15 12.60
CA VAL A 46 -13.27 -13.05 12.48
C VAL A 46 -12.86 -12.60 11.06
N ARG A 47 -13.60 -13.03 10.04
CA ARG A 47 -13.53 -12.49 8.67
C ARG A 47 -14.90 -12.05 8.22
N GLN A 48 -15.01 -10.83 7.73
CA GLN A 48 -16.24 -10.28 7.14
C GLN A 48 -15.92 -9.51 5.86
N ALA A 49 -16.94 -9.26 5.04
CA ALA A 49 -16.76 -8.53 3.79
C ALA A 49 -16.12 -7.16 4.05
N GLY A 50 -15.12 -6.80 3.26
CA GLY A 50 -14.56 -5.47 3.29
C GLY A 50 -15.52 -4.47 2.65
N GLU A 51 -15.77 -3.36 3.33
CA GLU A 51 -16.66 -2.31 2.86
C GLU A 51 -15.89 -1.06 2.43
N CYS A 52 -16.51 -0.29 1.55
CA CYS A 52 -16.07 1.06 1.22
C CYS A 52 -17.27 2.02 1.14
N VAL A 53 -17.00 3.31 1.12
CA VAL A 53 -18.00 4.34 0.81
C VAL A 53 -17.48 5.16 -0.36
N SER A 54 -18.22 5.14 -1.47
CA SER A 54 -17.93 6.00 -2.62
C SER A 54 -18.41 7.42 -2.35
N VAL A 55 -17.50 8.37 -2.52
CA VAL A 55 -17.74 9.81 -2.51
C VAL A 55 -17.94 10.27 -3.95
N GLN A 56 -19.10 10.84 -4.26
CA GLN A 56 -19.45 11.35 -5.58
C GLN A 56 -19.70 12.85 -5.47
N LEU A 57 -18.88 13.67 -6.15
CA LEU A 57 -18.99 15.13 -6.17
C LEU A 57 -19.51 15.57 -7.52
N ILE A 58 -20.75 16.06 -7.55
CA ILE A 58 -21.36 16.63 -8.76
C ILE A 58 -20.97 18.10 -8.84
N LEU A 59 -20.26 18.49 -9.90
CA LEU A 59 -19.82 19.84 -10.16
C LEU A 59 -20.90 20.69 -10.84
N GLU A 60 -20.75 22.02 -10.84
CA GLU A 60 -21.70 22.96 -11.47
C GLU A 60 -21.93 22.67 -12.97
N ASN A 61 -20.91 22.16 -13.67
CA ASN A 61 -21.00 21.79 -15.09
C ASN A 61 -21.63 20.40 -15.31
N GLY A 62 -22.04 19.69 -14.27
CA GLY A 62 -22.62 18.35 -14.31
C GLY A 62 -21.61 17.19 -14.33
N ALA A 63 -20.30 17.47 -14.37
CA ALA A 63 -19.28 16.43 -14.23
C ALA A 63 -19.35 15.80 -12.83
N VAL A 64 -19.03 14.51 -12.74
CA VAL A 64 -19.06 13.75 -11.49
C VAL A 64 -17.64 13.29 -11.18
N ALA A 65 -17.08 13.80 -10.09
CA ALA A 65 -15.81 13.35 -9.56
C ALA A 65 -16.04 12.25 -8.51
N VAL A 66 -15.13 11.28 -8.43
CA VAL A 66 -15.26 10.12 -7.55
C VAL A 66 -14.02 9.85 -6.72
N GLY A 67 -14.24 9.27 -5.53
CA GLY A 67 -13.19 8.74 -4.68
C GLY A 67 -13.79 7.75 -3.69
N ASP A 68 -12.99 6.75 -3.26
CA ASP A 68 -13.50 5.70 -2.39
C ASP A 68 -12.79 5.71 -1.03
N CYS A 69 -13.60 5.77 0.02
CA CYS A 69 -13.16 5.59 1.39
C CYS A 69 -12.87 4.11 1.61
N ALA A 70 -11.63 3.71 1.44
CA ALA A 70 -11.16 2.35 1.65
C ALA A 70 -10.13 2.32 2.79
N THR A 71 -10.05 1.20 3.50
CA THR A 71 -9.11 0.99 4.60
C THR A 71 -8.41 -0.36 4.45
N VAL A 72 -7.52 -0.69 5.38
CA VAL A 72 -6.73 -1.93 5.33
C VAL A 72 -7.52 -3.14 5.83
N GLN A 73 -7.04 -4.34 5.50
CA GLN A 73 -7.59 -5.63 5.94
C GLN A 73 -7.66 -5.74 7.47
N TYR A 74 -6.58 -5.36 8.17
CA TYR A 74 -6.43 -5.46 9.62
C TYR A 74 -6.78 -4.14 10.32
N SER A 75 -8.02 -3.69 10.16
CA SER A 75 -8.53 -2.48 10.82
C SER A 75 -8.50 -2.62 12.35
N GLY A 76 -8.20 -1.53 13.06
CA GLY A 76 -8.10 -1.49 14.52
C GLY A 76 -6.83 -2.13 15.10
N ALA A 77 -5.94 -2.69 14.28
CA ALA A 77 -4.69 -3.30 14.69
C ALA A 77 -3.48 -2.37 14.40
N GLY A 78 -2.42 -2.47 15.19
CA GLY A 78 -1.16 -1.76 14.95
C GLY A 78 -1.28 -0.23 14.97
N GLY A 79 -2.18 0.31 15.80
CA GLY A 79 -2.42 1.76 15.92
C GLY A 79 -3.32 2.36 14.84
N ARG A 80 -3.93 1.54 14.00
CA ARG A 80 -4.86 1.96 12.95
C ARG A 80 -6.23 2.32 13.49
N ASP A 81 -6.98 3.10 12.72
CA ASP A 81 -8.37 3.43 13.02
C ASP A 81 -9.26 2.19 13.14
N PRO A 82 -10.40 2.28 13.85
CA PRO A 82 -11.35 1.19 13.99
C PRO A 82 -11.92 0.69 12.67
N LEU A 83 -12.68 -0.38 12.71
CA LEU A 83 -13.37 -0.95 11.55
C LEU A 83 -14.26 0.10 10.85
N PHE A 84 -14.11 0.22 9.54
CA PHE A 84 -14.86 1.15 8.70
C PHE A 84 -16.09 0.47 8.10
N LEU A 85 -17.30 0.84 8.57
CA LEU A 85 -18.57 0.30 8.11
C LEU A 85 -19.42 1.38 7.48
N ALA A 86 -19.95 1.12 6.29
CA ALA A 86 -20.73 2.08 5.50
C ALA A 86 -21.99 2.56 6.24
N GLU A 87 -22.64 1.67 6.98
CA GLU A 87 -23.85 1.99 7.77
C GLU A 87 -23.61 3.06 8.83
N HIS A 88 -22.40 3.14 9.39
CA HIS A 88 -22.02 4.13 10.38
C HIS A 88 -21.52 5.43 9.72
N PHE A 89 -20.72 5.30 8.65
CA PHE A 89 -20.07 6.46 8.06
C PHE A 89 -20.92 7.23 7.05
N ILE A 90 -21.89 6.62 6.37
CA ILE A 90 -22.76 7.35 5.44
C ILE A 90 -23.62 8.42 6.17
N PRO A 91 -24.30 8.14 7.30
CA PRO A 91 -24.95 9.18 8.08
C PRO A 91 -23.98 10.29 8.54
N PHE A 92 -22.84 9.91 9.11
CA PHE A 92 -21.81 10.85 9.54
C PHE A 92 -21.34 11.79 8.40
N LEU A 93 -21.10 11.25 7.21
CA LEU A 93 -20.68 12.02 6.04
C LEU A 93 -21.78 12.98 5.56
N ASN A 94 -23.04 12.54 5.58
CA ASN A 94 -24.16 13.41 5.23
C ASN A 94 -24.35 14.56 6.22
N ASP A 95 -24.22 14.29 7.51
CA ASP A 95 -24.48 15.29 8.56
C ASP A 95 -23.34 16.28 8.74
N HIS A 96 -22.08 15.80 8.67
CA HIS A 96 -20.93 16.63 9.04
C HIS A 96 -20.05 17.05 7.85
N ILE A 97 -19.95 16.24 6.79
CA ILE A 97 -19.01 16.48 5.70
C ILE A 97 -19.69 17.13 4.48
N LYS A 98 -20.86 16.65 4.12
CA LYS A 98 -21.62 17.21 2.99
C LYS A 98 -21.84 18.72 3.05
N PRO A 99 -22.21 19.33 4.21
CA PRO A 99 -22.36 20.78 4.29
C PRO A 99 -21.06 21.56 4.05
N LEU A 100 -19.90 20.93 4.29
CA LEU A 100 -18.58 21.53 4.06
C LEU A 100 -18.10 21.37 2.61
N LEU A 101 -18.66 20.41 1.87
CA LEU A 101 -18.35 20.13 0.46
C LEU A 101 -19.18 20.99 -0.49
N VAL A 102 -20.50 21.08 -0.24
CA VAL A 102 -21.41 21.81 -1.13
C VAL A 102 -21.06 23.31 -1.16
N GLY A 103 -20.89 23.85 -2.36
CA GLY A 103 -20.49 25.24 -2.58
C GLY A 103 -18.98 25.47 -2.52
N ARG A 104 -18.17 24.46 -2.15
CA ARG A 104 -16.70 24.56 -2.10
C ARG A 104 -16.13 24.66 -3.51
N ASP A 105 -15.15 25.52 -3.67
CA ASP A 105 -14.39 25.68 -4.90
C ASP A 105 -13.35 24.54 -5.05
N VAL A 106 -13.23 23.98 -6.26
CA VAL A 106 -12.32 22.87 -6.58
C VAL A 106 -11.27 23.23 -7.63
N ASP A 107 -10.96 24.51 -7.83
CA ASP A 107 -9.93 24.96 -8.78
C ASP A 107 -8.50 24.59 -8.33
N ALA A 108 -8.31 24.32 -7.04
CA ALA A 108 -7.06 23.83 -6.45
C ALA A 108 -7.31 22.63 -5.51
N PHE A 109 -6.48 21.61 -5.63
CA PHE A 109 -6.58 20.37 -4.85
C PHE A 109 -5.98 20.51 -3.44
N LEU A 110 -4.72 20.95 -3.35
CA LEU A 110 -3.94 20.89 -2.11
C LEU A 110 -4.56 21.64 -0.94
N PRO A 111 -5.11 22.87 -1.09
CA PRO A 111 -5.78 23.56 0.01
C PRO A 111 -7.01 22.79 0.52
N ASN A 112 -7.77 22.16 -0.38
CA ASN A 112 -8.93 21.37 -0.02
C ASN A 112 -8.54 20.05 0.68
N ALA A 113 -7.54 19.34 0.17
CA ALA A 113 -7.02 18.12 0.77
C ALA A 113 -6.51 18.39 2.20
N ARG A 114 -5.70 19.44 2.40
CA ARG A 114 -5.18 19.83 3.71
C ARG A 114 -6.27 20.25 4.70
N PHE A 115 -7.34 20.87 4.20
CA PHE A 115 -8.47 21.24 5.05
C PHE A 115 -9.14 19.99 5.63
N PHE A 116 -9.53 19.02 4.80
CA PHE A 116 -10.21 17.81 5.27
C PHE A 116 -9.30 16.88 6.03
N ASP A 117 -8.01 16.84 5.72
CA ASP A 117 -7.04 16.00 6.45
C ASP A 117 -6.86 16.44 7.90
N LYS A 118 -6.99 17.74 8.17
CA LYS A 118 -6.86 18.33 9.52
C LYS A 118 -8.20 18.54 10.23
N LEU A 119 -9.30 18.27 9.55
CA LEU A 119 -10.64 18.51 10.10
C LEU A 119 -10.89 17.59 11.31
N ARG A 120 -11.42 18.21 12.35
CA ARG A 120 -11.87 17.51 13.55
C ARG A 120 -13.36 17.72 13.76
N ILE A 121 -14.07 16.65 14.04
CA ILE A 121 -15.48 16.69 14.45
C ILE A 121 -15.50 16.18 15.89
N ASP A 122 -16.11 16.95 16.77
CA ASP A 122 -16.17 16.70 18.23
C ASP A 122 -14.77 16.40 18.84
N GLY A 123 -13.75 17.11 18.34
CA GLY A 123 -12.36 16.97 18.80
C GLY A 123 -11.59 15.81 18.18
N ASN A 124 -12.25 14.87 17.47
CA ASN A 124 -11.63 13.72 16.83
C ASN A 124 -11.27 14.01 15.38
N LEU A 125 -10.09 13.55 14.95
CA LEU A 125 -9.70 13.59 13.54
C LEU A 125 -10.62 12.69 12.73
N LEU A 126 -10.85 13.04 11.46
CA LEU A 126 -11.58 12.16 10.55
C LEU A 126 -10.84 10.82 10.39
N HIS A 127 -11.61 9.74 10.31
CA HIS A 127 -11.09 8.41 10.00
C HIS A 127 -10.19 8.43 8.75
N THR A 128 -9.08 7.68 8.74
CA THR A 128 -8.13 7.65 7.62
C THR A 128 -8.81 7.32 6.30
N ALA A 129 -9.74 6.34 6.27
CA ALA A 129 -10.52 6.01 5.08
C ALA A 129 -11.33 7.20 4.54
N VAL A 130 -11.95 8.00 5.43
CA VAL A 130 -12.70 9.20 5.02
C VAL A 130 -11.77 10.22 4.39
N ARG A 131 -10.62 10.50 5.03
CA ARG A 131 -9.61 11.42 4.49
C ARG A 131 -9.09 10.95 3.13
N TYR A 132 -8.88 9.63 2.98
CA TYR A 132 -8.42 9.00 1.74
C TYR A 132 -9.43 9.16 0.61
N GLY A 133 -10.70 8.77 0.82
CA GLY A 133 -11.74 8.86 -0.21
C GLY A 133 -12.11 10.31 -0.58
N LEU A 134 -12.21 11.19 0.42
CA LEU A 134 -12.46 12.62 0.15
C LEU A 134 -11.36 13.26 -0.70
N SER A 135 -10.10 12.98 -0.38
CA SER A 135 -8.99 13.57 -1.14
C SER A 135 -8.89 13.01 -2.57
N GLN A 136 -9.24 11.76 -2.80
CA GLN A 136 -9.36 11.19 -4.15
C GLN A 136 -10.42 11.94 -4.96
N ALA A 137 -11.63 12.08 -4.38
CA ALA A 137 -12.73 12.80 -5.05
C ALA A 137 -12.41 14.27 -5.31
N LEU A 138 -11.70 14.93 -4.39
CA LEU A 138 -11.26 16.33 -4.55
C LEU A 138 -10.19 16.46 -5.64
N LEU A 139 -9.24 15.52 -5.73
CA LEU A 139 -8.25 15.50 -6.80
C LEU A 139 -8.91 15.30 -8.17
N ASP A 140 -9.87 14.38 -8.23
CA ASP A 140 -10.65 14.11 -9.44
C ASP A 140 -11.50 15.33 -9.84
N ALA A 141 -12.15 16.00 -8.85
CA ALA A 141 -12.91 17.22 -9.08
C ALA A 141 -12.04 18.35 -9.60
N THR A 142 -10.85 18.54 -9.06
CA THR A 142 -9.90 19.55 -9.56
C THR A 142 -9.45 19.23 -10.98
N ALA A 143 -9.16 17.96 -11.28
CA ALA A 143 -8.78 17.52 -12.61
C ALA A 143 -9.89 17.81 -13.65
N LEU A 144 -11.14 17.45 -13.33
CA LEU A 144 -12.32 17.71 -14.17
C LEU A 144 -12.61 19.20 -14.33
N ALA A 145 -12.52 19.98 -13.25
CA ALA A 145 -12.79 21.42 -13.26
C ALA A 145 -11.80 22.20 -14.12
N THR A 146 -10.56 21.71 -14.20
CA THR A 146 -9.46 22.41 -14.90
C THR A 146 -9.07 21.78 -16.22
N GLY A 147 -9.72 20.68 -16.62
CA GLY A 147 -9.42 19.96 -17.87
C GLY A 147 -8.02 19.32 -17.88
N ARG A 148 -7.50 18.98 -16.70
CA ARG A 148 -6.18 18.36 -16.53
C ARG A 148 -6.33 16.88 -16.13
N LEU A 149 -5.26 16.09 -16.29
CA LEU A 149 -5.15 14.78 -15.64
C LEU A 149 -4.86 14.95 -14.15
N LYS A 150 -5.25 14.00 -13.31
CA LYS A 150 -4.87 14.00 -11.87
C LYS A 150 -3.35 14.09 -11.69
N THR A 151 -2.57 13.42 -12.53
CA THR A 151 -1.10 13.54 -12.57
C THR A 151 -0.65 14.98 -12.81
N GLU A 152 -1.26 15.69 -13.77
CA GLU A 152 -0.91 17.07 -14.07
C GLU A 152 -1.26 18.01 -12.93
N VAL A 153 -2.40 17.79 -12.25
CA VAL A 153 -2.77 18.57 -11.05
C VAL A 153 -1.72 18.43 -9.96
N VAL A 154 -1.29 17.18 -9.67
CA VAL A 154 -0.25 16.92 -8.67
C VAL A 154 1.08 17.55 -9.11
N CYS A 155 1.51 17.36 -10.36
CA CYS A 155 2.75 17.96 -10.85
C CYS A 155 2.75 19.49 -10.71
N ASP A 156 1.66 20.15 -11.09
CA ASP A 156 1.56 21.60 -11.04
C ASP A 156 1.56 22.14 -9.60
N GLU A 157 0.80 21.51 -8.70
CA GLU A 157 0.68 21.98 -7.31
C GLU A 157 1.93 21.72 -6.44
N TRP A 158 2.74 20.71 -6.80
CA TRP A 158 4.04 20.43 -6.15
C TRP A 158 5.25 20.92 -6.98
N GLN A 159 5.03 21.55 -8.13
CA GLN A 159 6.08 22.04 -9.02
C GLN A 159 7.03 20.92 -9.48
N LEU A 160 6.44 19.76 -9.81
CA LEU A 160 7.16 18.57 -10.27
C LEU A 160 7.21 18.51 -11.81
N PRO A 161 8.26 17.91 -12.39
CA PRO A 161 8.31 17.66 -13.81
C PRO A 161 7.25 16.64 -14.23
N ARG A 162 6.64 16.84 -15.39
CA ARG A 162 5.77 15.84 -16.02
C ARG A 162 6.64 14.81 -16.73
N VAL A 163 6.64 13.58 -16.23
CA VAL A 163 7.45 12.48 -16.78
C VAL A 163 6.52 11.39 -17.30
N ALA A 164 6.48 11.22 -18.62
CA ALA A 164 5.65 10.23 -19.30
C ALA A 164 6.35 8.86 -19.41
N GLU A 165 6.83 8.33 -18.29
CA GLU A 165 7.50 7.04 -18.17
C GLU A 165 6.85 6.19 -17.09
N SER A 166 6.81 4.87 -17.30
CA SER A 166 6.22 3.93 -16.35
C SER A 166 6.96 3.89 -15.00
N ILE A 167 6.22 3.51 -13.97
CA ILE A 167 6.75 3.14 -12.66
C ILE A 167 6.81 1.61 -12.60
N PRO A 168 7.89 1.00 -12.09
CA PRO A 168 7.96 -0.44 -11.89
C PRO A 168 6.77 -0.96 -11.06
N LEU A 169 6.13 -2.03 -11.54
CA LEU A 169 4.96 -2.63 -10.91
C LEU A 169 5.35 -3.81 -10.03
N PHE A 170 4.78 -3.86 -8.83
CA PHE A 170 5.00 -4.91 -7.85
C PHE A 170 3.74 -5.76 -7.68
N GLY A 171 3.82 -7.05 -8.06
CA GLY A 171 2.72 -8.00 -7.96
C GLY A 171 2.66 -8.67 -6.60
N GLN A 172 1.43 -8.77 -6.06
CA GLN A 172 1.19 -9.56 -4.86
C GLN A 172 0.48 -10.87 -5.21
N SER A 173 0.96 -11.97 -4.62
CA SER A 173 0.46 -13.32 -4.88
C SER A 173 -0.67 -13.73 -3.95
N GLY A 174 -0.86 -13.03 -2.82
CA GLY A 174 -1.62 -13.59 -1.73
C GLY A 174 -1.08 -14.96 -1.30
N ASP A 175 -1.97 -15.84 -0.86
CA ASP A 175 -1.61 -17.20 -0.48
C ASP A 175 -1.34 -18.14 -1.66
N ASP A 176 -1.76 -17.80 -2.88
CA ASP A 176 -1.48 -18.58 -4.09
C ASP A 176 -0.07 -18.30 -4.63
N ARG A 177 0.93 -18.48 -3.79
CA ARG A 177 2.32 -18.07 -4.00
C ARG A 177 3.01 -18.69 -5.21
N TYR A 178 2.54 -19.83 -5.70
CA TYR A 178 3.17 -20.57 -6.80
C TYR A 178 2.52 -20.25 -8.15
N ILE A 179 1.21 -20.40 -8.26
CA ILE A 179 0.47 -20.15 -9.51
C ILE A 179 0.49 -18.64 -9.85
N ALA A 180 0.35 -17.77 -8.85
CA ALA A 180 0.42 -16.32 -9.05
C ALA A 180 1.80 -15.91 -9.62
N VAL A 181 2.89 -16.52 -9.17
CA VAL A 181 4.23 -16.26 -9.73
C VAL A 181 4.31 -16.64 -11.22
N ASP A 182 3.72 -17.73 -11.63
CA ASP A 182 3.68 -18.10 -13.06
C ASP A 182 2.94 -17.03 -13.89
N LYS A 183 1.81 -16.54 -13.39
CA LYS A 183 1.07 -15.45 -14.03
C LYS A 183 1.92 -14.17 -14.12
N MET A 184 2.64 -13.83 -13.05
CA MET A 184 3.54 -12.68 -12.98
C MET A 184 4.69 -12.78 -14.00
N ILE A 185 5.32 -13.94 -14.12
CA ILE A 185 6.38 -14.20 -15.11
C ILE A 185 5.83 -14.08 -16.54
N LEU A 186 4.65 -14.64 -16.81
CA LEU A 186 4.00 -14.57 -18.12
C LEU A 186 3.66 -13.15 -18.53
N LYS A 187 3.26 -12.29 -17.58
CA LYS A 187 2.96 -10.87 -17.81
C LYS A 187 4.20 -9.97 -17.71
N GLY A 188 5.36 -10.50 -17.31
CA GLY A 188 6.63 -9.78 -17.26
C GLY A 188 6.66 -8.66 -16.24
N ILE A 189 6.09 -8.87 -15.06
CA ILE A 189 6.05 -7.84 -14.01
C ILE A 189 7.46 -7.52 -13.47
N ASP A 190 7.68 -6.27 -13.06
CA ASP A 190 9.01 -5.79 -12.66
C ASP A 190 9.47 -6.31 -11.29
N VAL A 191 8.52 -6.50 -10.35
CA VAL A 191 8.79 -6.91 -8.97
C VAL A 191 7.76 -7.95 -8.53
N LEU A 192 8.23 -9.03 -7.90
CA LEU A 192 7.38 -10.14 -7.45
C LEU A 192 7.99 -10.87 -6.25
N PRO A 193 7.22 -11.68 -5.48
CA PRO A 193 5.77 -11.88 -5.54
C PRO A 193 5.01 -11.31 -4.33
N HIS A 194 5.59 -10.60 -3.40
CA HIS A 194 5.12 -10.29 -2.04
C HIS A 194 5.10 -11.53 -1.11
N ALA A 195 4.44 -12.60 -1.52
CA ALA A 195 4.46 -13.98 -0.99
C ALA A 195 3.73 -14.23 0.34
N LEU A 196 3.38 -13.23 1.13
CA LEU A 196 2.60 -13.38 2.38
C LEU A 196 3.18 -14.45 3.33
N ILE A 197 4.46 -14.29 3.77
CA ILE A 197 5.14 -15.24 4.68
C ILE A 197 4.79 -14.91 6.14
N ASN A 198 3.54 -15.04 6.51
CA ASN A 198 2.96 -14.64 7.80
C ASN A 198 2.76 -15.80 8.81
N ASN A 199 3.30 -16.97 8.53
CA ASN A 199 3.22 -18.14 9.40
C ASN A 199 4.58 -18.84 9.47
N VAL A 200 5.09 -19.04 10.72
CA VAL A 200 6.41 -19.65 10.95
C VAL A 200 6.41 -21.12 10.52
N GLU A 201 5.45 -21.91 10.99
CA GLU A 201 5.44 -23.34 10.77
C GLU A 201 5.21 -23.70 9.29
N GLU A 202 4.24 -23.06 8.66
CA GLU A 202 3.80 -23.42 7.30
C GLU A 202 4.64 -22.79 6.19
N LYS A 203 5.13 -21.54 6.41
CA LYS A 203 5.67 -20.71 5.32
C LYS A 203 7.13 -20.32 5.50
N LEU A 204 7.59 -20.05 6.73
CA LEU A 204 8.98 -19.68 7.02
C LEU A 204 9.86 -20.91 7.31
N GLY A 205 9.39 -21.81 8.14
CA GLY A 205 10.17 -22.88 8.79
C GLY A 205 10.83 -22.40 10.09
N PHE A 206 10.99 -23.29 11.07
CA PHE A 206 11.56 -22.95 12.41
C PHE A 206 13.05 -22.55 12.37
N LYS A 207 13.72 -22.77 11.24
CA LYS A 207 15.10 -22.33 10.96
C LYS A 207 15.18 -21.47 9.71
N GLY A 208 14.01 -21.06 9.17
CA GLY A 208 13.91 -20.34 7.91
C GLY A 208 14.08 -21.20 6.65
N GLU A 209 14.08 -22.54 6.79
CA GLU A 209 14.33 -23.47 5.70
C GLU A 209 13.30 -23.36 4.58
N LYS A 210 12.02 -23.18 4.92
CA LYS A 210 10.95 -23.08 3.91
C LYS A 210 11.02 -21.80 3.10
N LEU A 211 11.35 -20.67 3.74
CA LEU A 211 11.57 -19.43 3.00
C LEU A 211 12.79 -19.53 2.08
N ARG A 212 13.88 -20.17 2.53
CA ARG A 212 15.07 -20.43 1.71
C ARG A 212 14.72 -21.27 0.48
N GLU A 213 13.98 -22.35 0.65
CA GLU A 213 13.50 -23.20 -0.44
C GLU A 213 12.59 -22.42 -1.41
N TYR A 214 11.73 -21.54 -0.86
CA TYR A 214 10.85 -20.71 -1.68
C TYR A 214 11.63 -19.67 -2.51
N VAL A 215 12.63 -18.99 -1.94
CA VAL A 215 13.49 -18.06 -2.68
C VAL A 215 14.23 -18.78 -3.82
N ARG A 216 14.78 -19.99 -3.55
CA ARG A 216 15.40 -20.82 -4.57
C ARG A 216 14.42 -21.19 -5.68
N TRP A 217 13.23 -21.68 -5.29
CA TRP A 217 12.18 -22.04 -6.25
C TRP A 217 11.79 -20.84 -7.13
N LEU A 218 11.61 -19.63 -6.54
CA LEU A 218 11.32 -18.39 -7.28
C LEU A 218 12.38 -18.12 -8.34
N SER A 219 13.64 -18.16 -7.95
CA SER A 219 14.76 -17.89 -8.85
C SER A 219 14.84 -18.92 -9.98
N ASP A 220 14.77 -20.21 -9.66
CA ASP A 220 14.74 -21.29 -10.63
C ASP A 220 13.55 -21.15 -11.60
N ARG A 221 12.36 -20.81 -11.07
CA ARG A 221 11.15 -20.65 -11.86
C ARG A 221 11.27 -19.48 -12.83
N ILE A 222 11.73 -18.33 -12.37
CA ILE A 222 11.96 -17.15 -13.22
C ILE A 222 12.99 -17.45 -14.29
N LEU A 223 14.17 -17.96 -13.91
CA LEU A 223 15.27 -18.20 -14.84
C LEU A 223 14.92 -19.27 -15.89
N SER A 224 14.12 -20.27 -15.52
CA SER A 224 13.71 -21.34 -16.44
C SER A 224 12.50 -21.00 -17.32
N LYS A 225 11.61 -20.08 -16.86
CA LYS A 225 10.33 -19.79 -17.54
C LYS A 225 10.28 -18.42 -18.22
N ARG A 226 11.24 -17.53 -17.97
CA ARG A 226 11.31 -16.23 -18.64
C ARG A 226 11.39 -16.39 -20.15
N THR A 227 10.64 -15.55 -20.89
CA THR A 227 10.64 -15.53 -22.35
C THR A 227 11.83 -14.81 -22.95
N SER A 228 12.53 -14.03 -22.16
CA SER A 228 13.72 -13.25 -22.53
C SER A 228 14.78 -13.30 -21.45
N ALA A 229 16.04 -13.47 -21.84
CA ALA A 229 17.17 -13.38 -20.91
C ALA A 229 17.29 -11.97 -20.28
N ARG A 230 16.68 -10.95 -20.90
CA ARG A 230 16.65 -9.59 -20.36
C ARG A 230 15.64 -9.42 -19.21
N TYR A 231 14.68 -10.34 -19.09
CA TYR A 231 13.74 -10.30 -17.96
C TYR A 231 14.47 -10.73 -16.70
N HIS A 232 14.69 -9.76 -15.82
CA HIS A 232 15.45 -9.88 -14.58
C HIS A 232 14.73 -9.10 -13.46
N PRO A 233 13.57 -9.62 -13.02
CA PRO A 233 12.74 -8.93 -12.04
C PRO A 233 13.39 -8.89 -10.67
N THR A 234 12.93 -7.96 -9.83
CA THR A 234 13.29 -7.90 -8.42
C THR A 234 12.43 -8.87 -7.61
N LEU A 235 13.06 -9.63 -6.73
CA LEU A 235 12.35 -10.39 -5.69
C LEU A 235 12.05 -9.47 -4.52
N HIS A 236 10.78 -9.42 -4.08
CA HIS A 236 10.36 -8.65 -2.91
C HIS A 236 9.37 -9.52 -2.12
N ILE A 237 9.76 -9.87 -0.89
CA ILE A 237 9.05 -10.85 -0.06
C ILE A 237 8.74 -10.22 1.29
N ASP A 238 7.46 -10.20 1.65
CA ASP A 238 7.00 -9.75 2.97
C ASP A 238 6.92 -10.93 3.93
N VAL A 239 7.60 -10.79 5.05
CA VAL A 239 7.73 -11.87 6.05
C VAL A 239 7.04 -11.55 7.40
N TYR A 240 6.31 -10.45 7.52
CA TYR A 240 5.41 -10.15 8.65
C TYR A 240 6.04 -10.36 10.05
N GLY A 241 7.31 -10.00 10.23
CA GLY A 241 8.03 -10.16 11.49
C GLY A 241 8.50 -11.58 11.81
N THR A 242 8.17 -12.58 10.98
CA THR A 242 8.43 -13.99 11.30
C THR A 242 9.92 -14.34 11.41
N ILE A 243 10.82 -13.66 10.70
CA ILE A 243 12.28 -13.83 10.86
C ILE A 243 12.71 -13.45 12.29
N GLY A 244 12.21 -12.32 12.80
CA GLY A 244 12.49 -11.90 14.17
C GLY A 244 12.05 -12.93 15.18
N LEU A 245 10.89 -13.57 14.99
CA LEU A 245 10.38 -14.59 15.91
C LEU A 245 11.30 -15.80 16.03
N ILE A 246 11.85 -16.32 14.92
CA ILE A 246 12.70 -17.53 14.96
C ILE A 246 14.14 -17.25 15.42
N PHE A 247 14.56 -15.98 15.43
CA PHE A 247 15.89 -15.55 15.86
C PHE A 247 15.89 -14.65 17.10
N ASP A 248 14.81 -14.71 17.91
CA ASP A 248 14.69 -14.00 19.20
C ASP A 248 14.92 -12.48 19.09
N MET A 249 14.53 -11.86 17.98
CA MET A 249 14.78 -10.44 17.66
C MET A 249 16.26 -10.04 17.73
N ASP A 250 17.18 -10.98 17.62
CA ASP A 250 18.63 -10.71 17.57
C ASP A 250 19.01 -10.15 16.18
N PRO A 251 19.46 -8.89 16.08
CA PRO A 251 19.71 -8.26 14.79
C PRO A 251 20.84 -8.93 14.02
N LEU A 252 21.86 -9.48 14.70
CA LEU A 252 22.98 -10.16 14.04
C LEU A 252 22.49 -11.49 13.42
N ARG A 253 21.75 -12.31 14.15
CA ARG A 253 21.21 -13.58 13.67
C ARG A 253 20.21 -13.35 12.52
N CYS A 254 19.34 -12.34 12.65
CA CYS A 254 18.42 -11.94 11.58
C CYS A 254 19.20 -11.53 10.32
N ALA A 255 20.19 -10.65 10.43
CA ALA A 255 20.98 -10.18 9.31
C ALA A 255 21.79 -11.31 8.63
N GLN A 256 22.38 -12.22 9.40
CA GLN A 256 23.12 -13.38 8.87
C GLN A 256 22.19 -14.31 8.09
N TYR A 257 20.99 -14.57 8.60
CA TYR A 257 20.00 -15.38 7.88
C TYR A 257 19.55 -14.68 6.59
N ILE A 258 19.19 -13.39 6.67
CA ILE A 258 18.74 -12.60 5.50
C ILE A 258 19.85 -12.55 4.43
N ALA A 259 21.11 -12.26 4.82
CA ALA A 259 22.24 -12.28 3.90
C ALA A 259 22.42 -13.63 3.20
N SER A 260 22.16 -14.74 3.92
CA SER A 260 22.27 -16.08 3.35
C SER A 260 21.25 -16.39 2.26
N LEU A 261 20.12 -15.65 2.19
CA LEU A 261 19.11 -15.79 1.14
C LEU A 261 19.60 -15.28 -0.23
N GLU A 262 20.62 -14.40 -0.24
CA GLU A 262 21.16 -13.83 -1.47
C GLU A 262 21.68 -14.91 -2.43
N THR A 263 22.29 -15.97 -1.90
CA THR A 263 22.74 -17.11 -2.71
C THR A 263 21.58 -17.80 -3.42
N GLU A 264 20.43 -17.92 -2.74
CA GLU A 264 19.22 -18.56 -3.30
C GLU A 264 18.52 -17.69 -4.35
N ALA A 265 18.73 -16.37 -4.28
CA ALA A 265 18.21 -15.41 -5.27
C ALA A 265 18.95 -15.47 -6.63
N GLN A 266 20.09 -16.20 -6.73
CA GLN A 266 20.81 -16.49 -7.98
C GLN A 266 21.10 -15.24 -8.85
N GLY A 267 21.44 -14.13 -8.19
CA GLY A 267 21.76 -12.86 -8.83
C GLY A 267 20.55 -11.96 -9.11
N LEU A 268 19.32 -12.41 -8.84
CA LEU A 268 18.15 -11.53 -8.84
C LEU A 268 18.22 -10.60 -7.61
N PRO A 269 17.91 -9.28 -7.74
CA PRO A 269 17.82 -8.39 -6.59
C PRO A 269 16.79 -8.90 -5.58
N LEU A 270 17.12 -8.88 -4.28
CA LEU A 270 16.25 -9.39 -3.23
C LEU A 270 15.95 -8.31 -2.19
N TYR A 271 14.66 -8.12 -1.90
CA TYR A 271 14.13 -7.28 -0.84
C TYR A 271 13.35 -8.13 0.16
N ILE A 272 13.58 -7.91 1.45
CA ILE A 272 12.84 -8.54 2.55
C ILE A 272 12.08 -7.44 3.29
N GLU A 273 10.77 -7.49 3.20
CA GLU A 273 9.86 -6.58 3.87
C GLU A 273 9.46 -7.14 5.24
N GLY A 274 9.37 -6.24 6.24
CA GLY A 274 8.91 -6.60 7.58
C GLY A 274 9.69 -7.73 8.25
N PRO A 275 11.04 -7.76 8.27
CA PRO A 275 11.78 -8.90 8.83
C PRO A 275 11.52 -9.11 10.32
N VAL A 276 11.13 -8.05 11.02
CA VAL A 276 10.86 -8.03 12.46
C VAL A 276 9.61 -7.20 12.76
N ASP A 277 8.91 -7.51 13.86
CA ASP A 277 7.87 -6.68 14.46
C ASP A 277 8.20 -6.51 15.95
N ALA A 278 8.68 -5.33 16.31
CA ALA A 278 9.14 -5.03 17.67
C ALA A 278 8.01 -4.59 18.62
N GLY A 279 6.74 -4.55 18.15
CA GLY A 279 5.58 -4.20 18.96
C GLY A 279 5.42 -2.70 19.27
N ASN A 280 6.36 -1.85 18.84
CA ASN A 280 6.27 -0.39 18.94
C ASN A 280 7.27 0.30 17.98
N LYS A 281 6.98 1.55 17.62
CA LYS A 281 7.79 2.31 16.65
C LYS A 281 9.24 2.55 17.05
N PRO A 282 9.58 3.01 18.28
CA PRO A 282 10.97 3.26 18.64
C PRO A 282 11.86 2.02 18.56
N ASP A 283 11.38 0.89 19.05
CA ASP A 283 12.12 -0.36 19.00
C ASP A 283 12.18 -0.92 17.57
N GLN A 284 11.14 -0.73 16.76
CA GLN A 284 11.13 -1.11 15.35
C GLN A 284 12.24 -0.39 14.58
N ILE A 285 12.32 0.95 14.71
CA ILE A 285 13.38 1.76 14.09
C ILE A 285 14.75 1.29 14.56
N ARG A 286 14.95 1.10 15.85
CA ARG A 286 16.22 0.66 16.44
C ARG A 286 16.65 -0.70 15.88
N LEU A 287 15.73 -1.66 15.83
CA LEU A 287 16.00 -3.03 15.41
C LEU A 287 16.29 -3.11 13.91
N LEU A 288 15.47 -2.47 13.07
CA LEU A 288 15.71 -2.38 11.62
C LEU A 288 17.05 -1.70 11.30
N THR A 289 17.39 -0.59 12.01
CA THR A 289 18.68 0.08 11.87
C THR A 289 19.85 -0.87 12.18
N ALA A 290 19.73 -1.67 13.22
CA ALA A 290 20.76 -2.63 13.59
C ALA A 290 20.92 -3.74 12.53
N ILE A 291 19.82 -4.29 12.02
CA ILE A 291 19.82 -5.30 10.94
C ILE A 291 20.44 -4.72 9.66
N THR A 292 20.04 -3.52 9.27
CA THR A 292 20.56 -2.84 8.07
C THR A 292 22.07 -2.60 8.14
N LYS A 293 22.58 -2.15 9.31
CA LYS A 293 24.02 -1.99 9.55
C LYS A 293 24.78 -3.32 9.48
N GLU A 294 24.22 -4.38 10.04
CA GLU A 294 24.82 -5.71 9.98
C GLU A 294 24.85 -6.28 8.56
N LEU A 295 23.79 -6.09 7.76
CA LEU A 295 23.79 -6.46 6.33
C LEU A 295 24.90 -5.73 5.56
N THR A 296 25.05 -4.43 5.79
CA THR A 296 26.15 -3.64 5.21
C THR A 296 27.50 -4.18 5.63
N ARG A 297 27.70 -4.51 6.92
CA ARG A 297 28.95 -5.11 7.46
C ARG A 297 29.25 -6.48 6.84
N LEU A 298 28.23 -7.26 6.55
CA LEU A 298 28.34 -8.57 5.89
C LEU A 298 28.60 -8.45 4.37
N GLY A 299 28.49 -7.25 3.79
CA GLY A 299 28.61 -7.01 2.36
C GLY A 299 27.46 -7.59 1.54
N SER A 300 26.29 -7.80 2.15
CA SER A 300 25.12 -8.33 1.46
C SER A 300 24.40 -7.27 0.63
N GLY A 301 23.97 -7.66 -0.58
CA GLY A 301 23.12 -6.84 -1.45
C GLY A 301 21.62 -6.92 -1.14
N VAL A 302 21.20 -7.73 -0.16
CA VAL A 302 19.81 -7.84 0.24
C VAL A 302 19.33 -6.55 0.89
N LYS A 303 18.18 -6.04 0.47
CA LYS A 303 17.62 -4.80 0.99
C LYS A 303 16.46 -5.08 1.96
N ILE A 304 16.35 -4.23 2.99
CA ILE A 304 15.27 -4.27 3.99
C ILE A 304 14.23 -3.22 3.66
N VAL A 305 12.95 -3.62 3.77
CA VAL A 305 11.80 -2.74 3.60
C VAL A 305 11.04 -2.64 4.92
N ALA A 306 10.76 -1.41 5.36
CA ALA A 306 9.92 -1.16 6.54
C ALA A 306 8.44 -1.10 6.12
N ASP A 307 7.57 -1.79 6.84
CA ASP A 307 6.11 -1.74 6.75
C ASP A 307 5.48 -1.44 8.11
N GLU A 308 5.60 -2.35 9.06
CA GLU A 308 4.94 -2.20 10.37
C GLU A 308 5.48 -0.98 11.14
N TRP A 309 4.57 -0.30 11.87
CA TRP A 309 4.83 0.94 12.61
C TRP A 309 5.22 2.16 11.76
N CYS A 310 5.07 2.05 10.42
CA CYS A 310 5.33 3.11 9.45
C CYS A 310 3.99 3.52 8.77
N ASN A 311 2.99 3.94 9.58
CA ASN A 311 1.61 4.12 9.14
C ASN A 311 1.23 5.57 8.79
N THR A 312 2.01 6.56 9.24
CA THR A 312 1.73 7.98 9.03
C THR A 312 2.86 8.67 8.28
N TYR A 313 2.59 9.86 7.73
CA TYR A 313 3.64 10.69 7.13
C TYR A 313 4.81 10.94 8.11
N GLN A 314 4.52 11.22 9.39
CA GLN A 314 5.57 11.45 10.38
C GLN A 314 6.37 10.17 10.68
N ASP A 315 5.73 9.00 10.65
CA ASP A 315 6.47 7.74 10.81
C ASP A 315 7.46 7.54 9.66
N ILE A 316 7.04 7.81 8.42
CA ILE A 316 7.91 7.72 7.23
C ILE A 316 9.12 8.66 7.38
N VAL A 317 8.91 9.89 7.86
CA VAL A 317 9.98 10.83 8.19
C VAL A 317 10.94 10.23 9.22
N ASP A 318 10.40 9.71 10.34
CA ASP A 318 11.21 9.16 11.43
C ASP A 318 12.06 7.94 10.98
N PHE A 319 11.47 7.03 10.18
CA PHE A 319 12.18 5.87 9.63
C PHE A 319 13.27 6.29 8.62
N THR A 320 12.97 7.29 7.80
CA THR A 320 13.89 7.84 6.80
C THR A 320 15.07 8.55 7.45
N ASP A 321 14.81 9.44 8.42
CA ASP A 321 15.86 10.19 9.13
C ASP A 321 16.80 9.29 9.93
N ALA A 322 16.24 8.19 10.46
CA ALA A 322 17.04 7.17 11.15
C ALA A 322 17.87 6.28 10.20
N ALA A 323 17.68 6.40 8.87
CA ALA A 323 18.21 5.47 7.89
C ALA A 323 18.01 3.99 8.33
N SER A 324 16.81 3.68 8.81
CA SER A 324 16.51 2.43 9.49
C SER A 324 16.46 1.23 8.53
N CYS A 325 16.18 1.49 7.26
CA CYS A 325 16.02 0.48 6.21
C CYS A 325 16.49 1.05 4.86
N HIS A 326 16.35 0.26 3.81
CA HIS A 326 16.68 0.69 2.44
C HIS A 326 15.46 1.28 1.72
N MET A 327 14.26 0.80 2.06
CA MET A 327 13.00 1.19 1.46
C MET A 327 11.91 1.26 2.52
N VAL A 328 10.97 2.21 2.39
CA VAL A 328 9.75 2.25 3.20
C VAL A 328 8.54 1.96 2.34
N GLN A 329 7.59 1.19 2.88
CA GLN A 329 6.27 1.04 2.32
C GLN A 329 5.43 2.28 2.66
N ILE A 330 4.87 2.93 1.64
CA ILE A 330 3.89 4.00 1.79
C ILE A 330 2.51 3.39 1.61
N LYS A 331 1.90 2.97 2.71
CA LYS A 331 0.59 2.30 2.73
C LYS A 331 -0.52 3.33 2.54
N THR A 332 -0.99 3.46 1.30
CA THR A 332 -1.81 4.59 0.86
C THR A 332 -3.06 4.88 1.71
N PRO A 333 -3.89 3.90 2.15
CA PRO A 333 -5.02 4.22 3.00
C PRO A 333 -4.64 4.66 4.42
N ASP A 334 -3.52 4.15 4.97
CA ASP A 334 -3.08 4.50 6.33
C ASP A 334 -2.61 5.95 6.43
N LEU A 335 -2.02 6.50 5.35
CA LEU A 335 -1.63 7.91 5.31
C LEU A 335 -2.85 8.86 5.22
N GLY A 336 -4.03 8.35 4.95
CA GLY A 336 -5.25 9.14 4.76
C GLY A 336 -5.18 9.96 3.48
N SER A 337 -5.07 11.28 3.57
CA SER A 337 -5.17 12.14 2.39
C SER A 337 -4.05 11.93 1.36
N ILE A 338 -4.42 12.00 0.08
CA ILE A 338 -3.52 11.83 -1.08
C ILE A 338 -2.27 12.73 -1.00
N HIS A 339 -2.40 13.95 -0.47
CA HIS A 339 -1.23 14.83 -0.38
C HIS A 339 -0.15 14.29 0.57
N ASN A 340 -0.52 13.58 1.63
CA ASN A 340 0.44 12.92 2.52
C ASN A 340 1.23 11.83 1.80
N ILE A 341 0.60 11.13 0.83
CA ILE A 341 1.26 10.11 0.00
C ILE A 341 2.30 10.77 -0.91
N VAL A 342 1.92 11.86 -1.58
CA VAL A 342 2.84 12.63 -2.43
C VAL A 342 4.02 13.14 -1.60
N ASP A 343 3.74 13.81 -0.47
CA ASP A 343 4.75 14.38 0.41
C ASP A 343 5.70 13.29 0.95
N ALA A 344 5.18 12.10 1.29
CA ALA A 344 5.98 10.98 1.77
C ALA A 344 6.94 10.43 0.71
N VAL A 345 6.47 10.23 -0.54
CA VAL A 345 7.33 9.80 -1.65
C VAL A 345 8.43 10.82 -1.91
N LEU A 346 8.09 12.11 -1.96
CA LEU A 346 9.04 13.18 -2.21
C LEU A 346 10.06 13.31 -1.06
N TYR A 347 9.61 13.13 0.19
CA TYR A 347 10.51 13.14 1.35
C TYR A 347 11.55 12.02 1.23
N CYS A 348 11.12 10.79 1.00
CA CYS A 348 12.01 9.65 0.80
C CYS A 348 13.02 9.92 -0.33
N ASN A 349 12.52 10.33 -1.51
CA ASN A 349 13.38 10.60 -2.67
C ASN A 349 14.44 11.66 -2.40
N SER A 350 14.11 12.70 -1.62
CA SER A 350 15.06 13.77 -1.25
C SER A 350 16.09 13.37 -0.18
N HIS A 351 15.86 12.26 0.54
CA HIS A 351 16.71 11.77 1.63
C HIS A 351 17.38 10.42 1.33
N SER A 352 17.46 10.06 0.05
CA SER A 352 18.09 8.81 -0.40
C SER A 352 17.46 7.54 0.19
N MET A 353 16.19 7.60 0.58
CA MET A 353 15.36 6.47 0.97
C MET A 353 14.54 6.01 -0.23
N GLU A 354 14.53 4.72 -0.53
CA GLU A 354 13.66 4.19 -1.57
C GLU A 354 12.20 4.23 -1.10
N ALA A 355 11.30 4.73 -1.93
CA ALA A 355 9.87 4.77 -1.66
C ALA A 355 9.15 3.65 -2.43
N TYR A 356 8.36 2.86 -1.73
CA TYR A 356 7.43 1.89 -2.31
C TYR A 356 6.01 2.38 -2.09
N GLN A 357 5.32 2.85 -3.15
CA GLN A 357 3.92 3.19 -3.04
C GLN A 357 3.10 1.91 -2.98
N GLY A 358 2.89 1.46 -1.76
CA GLY A 358 2.15 0.26 -1.42
C GLY A 358 0.63 0.48 -1.43
N GLY A 359 -0.02 -0.11 -0.47
CA GLY A 359 -1.48 -0.08 -0.33
C GLY A 359 -1.98 -1.32 0.37
N THR A 360 -3.19 -1.71 0.05
CA THR A 360 -3.84 -2.89 0.60
C THR A 360 -4.67 -3.61 -0.45
N CYS A 361 -4.89 -4.91 -0.22
CA CYS A 361 -5.84 -5.69 -1.02
C CYS A 361 -7.29 -5.14 -0.91
N ASN A 362 -7.60 -4.42 0.16
CA ASN A 362 -8.92 -3.82 0.42
C ASN A 362 -9.16 -2.48 -0.28
N GLU A 363 -8.35 -2.11 -1.21
CA GLU A 363 -8.63 -0.94 -2.05
C GLU A 363 -9.70 -1.23 -3.11
N THR A 364 -10.06 -0.21 -3.90
CA THR A 364 -11.01 -0.29 -5.01
C THR A 364 -10.32 0.04 -6.32
N ASP A 365 -11.00 -0.16 -7.44
CA ASP A 365 -10.48 0.27 -8.75
C ASP A 365 -10.31 1.80 -8.84
N VAL A 366 -11.19 2.58 -8.19
CA VAL A 366 -11.11 4.05 -8.14
C VAL A 366 -9.85 4.49 -7.41
N SER A 367 -9.60 3.94 -6.22
CA SER A 367 -8.42 4.28 -5.42
C SER A 367 -7.13 3.82 -6.12
N ALA A 368 -7.12 2.62 -6.71
CA ALA A 368 -5.98 2.10 -7.45
C ALA A 368 -5.61 2.98 -8.66
N ARG A 369 -6.60 3.39 -9.48
CA ARG A 369 -6.39 4.31 -10.60
C ARG A 369 -5.87 5.67 -10.13
N THR A 370 -6.42 6.22 -9.04
CA THR A 370 -5.93 7.48 -8.47
C THR A 370 -4.47 7.35 -8.01
N CYS A 371 -4.11 6.22 -7.40
CA CYS A 371 -2.73 5.94 -6.99
C CYS A 371 -1.76 5.84 -8.19
N VAL A 372 -2.20 5.39 -9.36
CA VAL A 372 -1.38 5.44 -10.58
C VAL A 372 -1.00 6.87 -10.96
N HIS A 373 -1.97 7.78 -10.92
CA HIS A 373 -1.71 9.19 -11.21
C HIS A 373 -0.75 9.83 -10.20
N VAL A 374 -0.89 9.48 -8.92
CA VAL A 374 0.02 9.92 -7.84
C VAL A 374 1.42 9.38 -8.06
N ALA A 375 1.56 8.09 -8.38
CA ALA A 375 2.85 7.46 -8.64
C ALA A 375 3.56 8.08 -9.85
N LEU A 376 2.83 8.35 -10.94
CA LEU A 376 3.41 9.00 -12.13
C LEU A 376 3.91 10.43 -11.83
N ALA A 377 3.27 11.15 -10.90
CA ALA A 377 3.71 12.49 -10.50
C ALA A 377 4.87 12.45 -9.49
N ALA A 378 4.74 11.68 -8.40
CA ALA A 378 5.69 11.67 -7.28
C ALA A 378 6.91 10.75 -7.50
N ARG A 379 6.85 9.82 -8.44
CA ARG A 379 7.95 8.94 -8.87
C ARG A 379 8.52 8.06 -7.74
N PRO A 380 7.69 7.23 -7.07
CA PRO A 380 8.23 6.19 -6.18
C PRO A 380 9.04 5.17 -6.97
N MET A 381 9.91 4.43 -6.30
CA MET A 381 10.74 3.39 -6.91
C MET A 381 9.90 2.25 -7.51
N ARG A 382 8.74 1.96 -6.91
CA ARG A 382 7.75 0.98 -7.39
C ARG A 382 6.37 1.26 -6.83
N MET A 383 5.35 0.70 -7.46
CA MET A 383 3.99 0.75 -6.95
C MET A 383 3.36 -0.65 -6.91
N LEU A 384 2.55 -0.89 -5.86
CA LEU A 384 1.81 -2.14 -5.69
C LEU A 384 0.71 -2.27 -6.74
N VAL A 385 0.60 -3.46 -7.30
CA VAL A 385 -0.54 -3.89 -8.10
C VAL A 385 -1.70 -4.22 -7.15
N LYS A 386 -2.74 -3.42 -7.22
CA LYS A 386 -3.93 -3.46 -6.36
C LYS A 386 -5.16 -3.03 -7.16
N PRO A 387 -6.37 -3.30 -6.75
CA PRO A 387 -6.82 -3.94 -5.52
C PRO A 387 -6.75 -5.47 -5.59
N GLY A 388 -7.23 -6.13 -4.52
CA GLY A 388 -7.37 -7.58 -4.43
C GLY A 388 -6.06 -8.32 -4.16
N MET A 389 -6.14 -9.64 -4.04
CA MET A 389 -4.99 -10.52 -3.79
C MET A 389 -4.73 -11.51 -4.93
N GLY A 390 -5.54 -11.48 -5.98
CA GLY A 390 -5.50 -12.43 -7.10
C GLY A 390 -4.48 -12.11 -8.19
N PHE A 391 -3.72 -11.05 -8.10
CA PHE A 391 -2.79 -10.49 -9.07
C PHE A 391 -3.44 -9.95 -10.35
N ASP A 392 -4.25 -10.75 -11.06
CA ASP A 392 -4.73 -10.43 -12.42
C ASP A 392 -5.59 -9.15 -12.42
N GLU A 393 -6.52 -9.00 -11.49
CA GLU A 393 -7.44 -7.87 -11.40
C GLU A 393 -6.68 -6.57 -11.12
N GLY A 394 -5.82 -6.58 -10.11
CA GLY A 394 -5.03 -5.41 -9.74
C GLY A 394 -4.04 -5.04 -10.84
N PHE A 395 -3.40 -6.03 -11.48
CA PHE A 395 -2.47 -5.79 -12.58
C PHE A 395 -3.18 -5.15 -13.77
N ASP A 396 -4.34 -5.66 -14.16
CA ASP A 396 -5.12 -5.11 -15.28
C ASP A 396 -5.49 -3.64 -15.03
N ILE A 397 -6.00 -3.34 -13.83
CA ILE A 397 -6.39 -1.98 -13.45
C ILE A 397 -5.17 -1.03 -13.48
N VAL A 398 -4.09 -1.39 -12.78
CA VAL A 398 -2.93 -0.50 -12.60
C VAL A 398 -2.14 -0.35 -13.89
N PHE A 399 -1.83 -1.45 -14.58
CA PHE A 399 -1.06 -1.44 -15.81
C PHE A 399 -1.78 -0.66 -16.92
N ASN A 400 -3.07 -0.93 -17.12
CA ASN A 400 -3.83 -0.27 -18.17
C ASN A 400 -4.04 1.22 -17.88
N GLU A 401 -4.29 1.60 -16.60
CA GLU A 401 -4.40 3.01 -16.23
C GLU A 401 -3.08 3.75 -16.42
N MET A 402 -1.96 3.13 -16.05
CA MET A 402 -0.63 3.72 -16.24
C MET A 402 -0.34 4.00 -17.72
N ASN A 403 -0.57 3.00 -18.58
CA ASN A 403 -0.32 3.18 -20.02
C ASN A 403 -1.25 4.21 -20.66
N ARG A 404 -2.55 4.23 -20.29
CA ARG A 404 -3.48 5.28 -20.76
C ARG A 404 -3.03 6.68 -20.34
N THR A 405 -2.62 6.84 -19.09
CA THR A 405 -2.17 8.13 -18.55
C THR A 405 -0.89 8.60 -19.23
N ILE A 406 0.07 7.70 -19.45
CA ILE A 406 1.31 8.02 -20.18
C ILE A 406 1.02 8.46 -21.61
N ALA A 407 0.16 7.73 -22.32
CA ALA A 407 -0.23 8.11 -23.68
C ALA A 407 -0.91 9.50 -23.74
N LEU A 408 -1.75 9.83 -22.75
CA LEU A 408 -2.39 11.14 -22.66
C LEU A 408 -1.41 12.26 -22.30
N LEU A 409 -0.40 11.99 -21.47
CA LEU A 409 0.67 12.95 -21.18
C LEU A 409 1.48 13.24 -22.44
N GLN A 410 1.91 12.19 -23.16
CA GLN A 410 2.67 12.31 -24.42
C GLN A 410 1.90 13.02 -25.53
N ALA A 411 0.58 12.93 -25.56
CA ALA A 411 -0.24 13.60 -26.57
C ALA A 411 -0.41 15.11 -26.34
N LYS A 412 -0.04 15.60 -25.15
CA LYS A 412 -0.13 17.03 -24.77
C LYS A 412 1.22 17.76 -24.89
N ASP A 413 2.33 17.02 -24.96
CA ASP A 413 3.67 17.54 -25.25
C ASP A 413 3.86 17.76 -26.78
#